data_f2fc671d7d124c98402bf065ac976d8d
#
_entry.id   f2fc671d7d124c98402bf065ac976d8d
#
_cell.length_a   1.000
_cell.length_b   1.000
_cell.length_c   1.000
_cell.angle_alpha   90.00
_cell.angle_beta   90.00
_cell.angle_gamma   90.00
#
_symmetry.space_group_name_H-M   'P 1'
#
loop_
_entity.id
_entity.type
_entity.pdbx_description
1 polymer ?
#
loop_
_entity_poly.entity_id
_entity_poly.type
_entity_poly.pdbx_seq_one_letter_code
_entity_poly.pdbx_strand_id
1 'polypeptide(L)'
;MKKVNLVVTLIALGVIAWAVPAVKAPAVDHSALMIAQQDQPAEPSAQENESKTFMGKIASHDGKYTLQTEDGDEYQLDDQDKAKEFDGKSVKITGSLDEESMTIHVSKIEEAEA
;
A
#
# COMPACT_ATOMS: atom_id res chain seq x y z
N MET A 1 -23.39 -9.41 23.72
CA MET A 1 -24.18 -10.11 22.69
C MET A 1 -24.08 -9.36 21.39
N LYS A 2 -23.49 -9.96 20.44
CA LYS A 2 -23.28 -9.32 19.15
C LYS A 2 -24.51 -9.55 18.29
N LYS A 3 -25.20 -8.49 18.00
CA LYS A 3 -26.29 -8.55 17.06
C LYS A 3 -25.72 -8.42 15.67
N VAL A 4 -25.75 -9.49 14.96
CA VAL A 4 -25.43 -9.47 13.54
C VAL A 4 -26.66 -8.96 12.83
N ASN A 5 -26.60 -7.72 12.43
CA ASN A 5 -27.63 -7.18 11.56
C ASN A 5 -27.32 -7.64 10.13
N LEU A 6 -27.98 -8.70 9.79
CA LEU A 6 -28.00 -9.16 8.42
C LEU A 6 -28.97 -8.26 7.65
N VAL A 7 -28.46 -7.20 7.12
CA VAL A 7 -29.23 -6.40 6.17
C VAL A 7 -29.06 -7.07 4.81
N VAL A 8 -29.98 -7.91 4.52
CA VAL A 8 -30.12 -8.43 3.18
C VAL A 8 -30.76 -7.34 2.33
N THR A 9 -29.95 -6.58 1.70
CA THR A 9 -30.43 -5.64 0.70
C THR A 9 -30.57 -6.38 -0.61
N LEU A 10 -31.79 -6.75 -0.88
CA LEU A 10 -32.15 -7.29 -2.17
C LEU A 10 -32.10 -6.15 -3.17
N ILE A 11 -31.02 -6.05 -3.87
CA ILE A 11 -30.91 -5.13 -4.98
C ILE A 11 -31.55 -5.78 -6.18
N ALA A 12 -32.67 -5.26 -6.55
CA ALA A 12 -33.36 -5.65 -7.76
C ALA A 12 -32.46 -5.36 -8.96
N LEU A 13 -32.27 -6.38 -9.73
CA LEU A 13 -31.58 -6.36 -11.00
C LEU A 13 -32.35 -5.51 -11.98
N GLY A 14 -31.95 -4.31 -12.12
CA GLY A 14 -32.28 -3.54 -13.31
C GLY A 14 -31.37 -3.99 -14.45
N VAL A 15 -31.87 -4.87 -15.25
CA VAL A 15 -31.20 -5.19 -16.51
C VAL A 15 -31.39 -4.00 -17.42
N ILE A 16 -30.49 -3.10 -17.39
CA ILE A 16 -30.41 -2.09 -18.42
C ILE A 16 -29.61 -2.71 -19.55
N ALA A 17 -30.34 -3.25 -20.49
CA ALA A 17 -29.75 -3.63 -21.72
C ALA A 17 -29.33 -2.33 -22.44
N TRP A 18 -28.13 -1.94 -22.21
CA TRP A 18 -27.50 -0.93 -23.03
C TRP A 18 -27.13 -1.61 -24.34
N ALA A 19 -28.03 -1.51 -25.27
CA ALA A 19 -27.64 -1.73 -26.64
C ALA A 19 -26.67 -0.61 -26.99
N VAL A 20 -25.44 -0.88 -26.79
CA VAL A 20 -24.40 -0.01 -27.29
C VAL A 20 -24.44 -0.14 -28.78
N PRO A 21 -24.85 0.86 -29.51
CA PRO A 21 -24.69 0.81 -30.95
C PRO A 21 -23.22 0.59 -31.19
N ALA A 22 -22.91 -0.40 -31.97
CA ALA A 22 -21.52 -0.60 -32.34
C ALA A 22 -21.05 0.67 -33.05
N VAL A 23 -20.54 1.55 -32.28
CA VAL A 23 -19.86 2.69 -32.83
C VAL A 23 -18.65 2.08 -33.49
N LYS A 24 -18.68 2.07 -34.78
CA LYS A 24 -17.49 1.86 -35.56
C LYS A 24 -16.50 2.87 -35.04
N ALA A 25 -15.68 2.46 -34.15
CA ALA A 25 -14.58 3.28 -33.74
C ALA A 25 -13.78 3.57 -35.01
N PRO A 26 -13.67 4.80 -35.40
CA PRO A 26 -12.75 5.14 -36.45
C PRO A 26 -11.42 4.58 -36.08
N ALA A 27 -10.70 4.08 -37.04
CA ALA A 27 -9.38 3.57 -36.81
C ALA A 27 -8.61 4.53 -35.91
N VAL A 28 -8.63 4.20 -34.66
CA VAL A 28 -7.98 5.03 -33.67
C VAL A 28 -6.51 4.91 -33.93
N ASP A 29 -5.87 6.02 -33.90
CA ASP A 29 -4.45 6.03 -33.96
C ASP A 29 -3.88 5.17 -32.85
N HIS A 30 -3.62 3.95 -33.18
CA HIS A 30 -2.98 3.04 -32.25
C HIS A 30 -1.63 3.55 -31.79
N SER A 31 -1.04 4.42 -32.57
CA SER A 31 0.20 5.08 -32.20
C SER A 31 0.05 5.99 -30.99
N ALA A 32 -1.07 6.68 -30.85
CA ALA A 32 -1.31 7.51 -29.69
C ALA A 32 -1.50 6.69 -28.41
N LEU A 33 -2.12 5.53 -28.54
CA LEU A 33 -2.27 4.63 -27.42
C LEU A 33 -0.96 4.01 -26.98
N MET A 34 -0.08 3.73 -27.93
CA MET A 34 1.24 3.20 -27.61
C MET A 34 2.11 4.21 -26.90
N ILE A 35 1.99 5.46 -27.26
CA ILE A 35 2.77 6.51 -26.60
C ILE A 35 2.31 6.69 -25.17
N ALA A 36 1.02 6.62 -24.93
CA ALA A 36 0.49 6.73 -23.58
C ALA A 36 0.93 5.58 -22.69
N GLN A 37 1.11 4.42 -23.25
CA GLN A 37 1.62 3.27 -22.49
C GLN A 37 3.10 3.35 -22.20
N GLN A 38 3.86 4.06 -23.02
CA GLN A 38 5.30 4.24 -22.80
C GLN A 38 5.60 5.29 -21.75
N ASP A 39 4.70 6.21 -21.54
CA ASP A 39 4.87 7.25 -20.54
C ASP A 39 4.57 6.77 -19.13
N GLN A 40 3.95 5.64 -18.99
CA GLN A 40 3.88 5.00 -17.69
C GLN A 40 5.16 4.20 -17.50
N PRO A 41 6.02 4.63 -16.61
CA PRO A 41 7.09 3.77 -16.18
C PRO A 41 6.41 2.50 -15.74
N ALA A 42 6.80 1.43 -16.36
CA ALA A 42 6.27 0.15 -16.02
C ALA A 42 6.31 0.02 -14.52
N GLU A 43 5.20 0.22 -13.93
CA GLU A 43 5.03 -0.14 -12.57
C GLU A 43 5.51 -1.57 -12.49
N PRO A 44 6.52 -1.84 -11.76
CA PRO A 44 6.86 -3.21 -11.47
C PRO A 44 5.70 -3.70 -10.65
N SER A 45 4.76 -3.90 -11.40
CA SER A 45 3.78 -4.55 -11.00
C SER A 45 3.44 -4.88 -9.78
N ALA A 46 2.43 -4.75 -9.70
CA ALA A 46 1.64 -5.83 -9.27
C ALA A 46 2.05 -6.52 -8.01
N GLN A 47 3.09 -6.13 -7.47
CA GLN A 47 3.28 -6.38 -6.09
C GLN A 47 2.39 -5.37 -5.41
N GLU A 48 1.28 -5.82 -4.97
CA GLU A 48 0.33 -5.05 -4.17
C GLU A 48 0.94 -4.59 -2.85
N ASN A 49 2.23 -4.47 -2.84
CA ASN A 49 2.96 -3.85 -1.78
C ASN A 49 2.77 -2.34 -1.91
N GLU A 50 1.55 -1.93 -1.67
CA GLU A 50 1.26 -0.53 -1.56
C GLU A 50 2.21 0.07 -0.52
N SER A 51 3.00 1.00 -0.96
CA SER A 51 3.85 1.73 -0.04
C SER A 51 2.97 2.50 0.93
N LYS A 52 3.04 2.12 2.18
CA LYS A 52 2.34 2.77 3.27
C LYS A 52 3.34 3.59 4.10
N THR A 53 2.80 4.51 4.83
CA THR A 53 3.60 5.30 5.76
C THR A 53 3.26 4.88 7.18
N PHE A 54 4.29 4.56 7.93
CA PHE A 54 4.18 4.16 9.33
C PHE A 54 4.89 5.19 10.20
N MET A 55 4.26 5.57 11.28
CA MET A 55 4.85 6.48 12.26
C MET A 55 5.02 5.74 13.57
N GLY A 56 6.15 5.94 14.20
CA GLY A 56 6.44 5.29 15.45
C GLY A 56 7.87 5.57 15.93
N LYS A 57 8.27 4.81 16.88
CA LYS A 57 9.61 4.91 17.47
C LYS A 57 10.43 3.67 17.15
N ILE A 58 11.67 3.86 16.81
CA ILE A 58 12.58 2.74 16.67
C ILE A 58 12.97 2.23 18.05
N ALA A 59 12.75 0.96 18.26
CA ALA A 59 13.17 0.26 19.47
C ALA A 59 14.15 -0.85 19.10
N SER A 60 15.10 -1.07 19.97
CA SER A 60 16.09 -2.13 19.81
C SER A 60 15.83 -3.25 20.80
N HIS A 61 15.64 -4.46 20.30
CA HIS A 61 15.46 -5.67 21.08
C HIS A 61 16.41 -6.75 20.58
N ASP A 62 17.25 -7.26 21.45
CA ASP A 62 18.19 -8.35 21.14
C ASP A 62 19.07 -8.10 19.91
N GLY A 63 19.41 -6.84 19.68
CA GLY A 63 20.23 -6.46 18.53
C GLY A 63 19.46 -6.31 17.23
N LYS A 64 18.15 -6.38 17.30
CA LYS A 64 17.26 -6.10 16.15
C LYS A 64 16.49 -4.82 16.39
N TYR A 65 16.25 -4.12 15.33
CA TYR A 65 15.49 -2.88 15.36
C TYR A 65 14.08 -3.11 14.86
N THR A 66 13.13 -2.61 15.62
CA THR A 66 11.70 -2.70 15.32
C THR A 66 11.08 -1.31 15.33
N LEU A 67 9.98 -1.16 14.63
CA LEU A 67 9.18 0.04 14.70
C LEU A 67 8.02 -0.21 15.67
N GLN A 68 7.99 0.55 16.73
CA GLN A 68 6.86 0.56 17.66
C GLN A 68 5.95 1.73 17.33
N THR A 69 4.77 1.43 16.83
CA THR A 69 3.79 2.44 16.48
C THR A 69 3.07 3.01 17.70
N GLU A 70 2.44 4.13 17.54
CA GLU A 70 1.63 4.75 18.59
C GLU A 70 0.42 3.91 18.98
N ASP A 71 -0.04 3.08 18.07
CA ASP A 71 -1.16 2.16 18.31
C ASP A 71 -0.77 0.97 19.18
N GLY A 72 0.51 0.78 19.37
CA GLY A 72 1.05 -0.30 20.18
C GLY A 72 1.49 -1.53 19.37
N ASP A 73 1.45 -1.42 18.07
CA ASP A 73 1.93 -2.48 17.19
C ASP A 73 3.45 -2.41 17.04
N GLU A 74 4.04 -3.56 16.90
CA GLU A 74 5.47 -3.68 16.70
C GLU A 74 5.76 -4.41 15.39
N TYR A 75 6.51 -3.76 14.54
CA TYR A 75 6.88 -4.29 13.22
C TYR A 75 8.39 -4.45 13.11
N GLN A 76 8.80 -5.55 12.53
CA GLN A 76 10.20 -5.74 12.20
C GLN A 76 10.56 -4.89 10.97
N LEU A 77 11.80 -4.48 10.90
CA LEU A 77 12.31 -3.71 9.78
C LEU A 77 13.32 -4.58 9.02
N ASP A 78 13.19 -4.64 7.73
CA ASP A 78 14.13 -5.40 6.89
C ASP A 78 15.48 -4.69 6.78
N ASP A 79 15.47 -3.36 6.81
CA ASP A 79 16.69 -2.56 6.74
C ASP A 79 17.18 -2.18 8.14
N GLN A 80 17.88 -3.10 8.75
CA GLN A 80 18.40 -2.93 10.11
C GLN A 80 19.49 -1.85 10.19
N ASP A 81 20.24 -1.65 9.13
CA ASP A 81 21.31 -0.65 9.11
C ASP A 81 20.77 0.76 9.14
N LYS A 82 19.73 1.03 8.37
CA LYS A 82 19.05 2.33 8.44
C LYS A 82 18.34 2.52 9.77
N ALA A 83 17.67 1.49 10.26
CA ALA A 83 16.97 1.56 11.52
C ALA A 83 17.91 1.89 12.69
N LYS A 84 19.12 1.37 12.66
CA LYS A 84 20.13 1.63 13.66
C LYS A 84 20.46 3.11 13.82
N GLU A 85 20.46 3.86 12.73
CA GLU A 85 20.73 5.29 12.76
C GLU A 85 19.67 6.09 13.52
N PHE A 86 18.49 5.52 13.62
CA PHE A 86 17.35 6.13 14.27
C PHE A 86 16.96 5.46 15.59
N ASP A 87 17.86 4.68 16.17
CA ASP A 87 17.59 3.98 17.43
C ASP A 87 17.12 4.94 18.52
N GLY A 88 15.97 4.63 19.11
CA GLY A 88 15.37 5.44 20.14
C GLY A 88 14.67 6.71 19.65
N LYS A 89 14.65 6.95 18.35
CA LYS A 89 14.04 8.14 17.77
C LYS A 89 12.64 7.85 17.21
N SER A 90 11.83 8.89 17.17
CA SER A 90 10.57 8.85 16.45
C SER A 90 10.85 9.02 14.97
N VAL A 91 10.27 8.16 14.17
CA VAL A 91 10.50 8.13 12.73
C VAL A 91 9.21 7.96 11.95
N LYS A 92 9.31 8.36 10.70
CA LYS A 92 8.31 8.11 9.68
C LYS A 92 8.93 7.18 8.66
N ILE A 93 8.37 5.99 8.53
CA ILE A 93 8.87 4.97 7.61
C ILE A 93 7.89 4.85 6.44
N THR A 94 8.43 4.90 5.26
CA THR A 94 7.68 4.60 4.03
C THR A 94 8.16 3.26 3.49
N GLY A 95 7.23 2.38 3.25
CA GLY A 95 7.54 1.06 2.75
C GLY A 95 6.30 0.18 2.64
N SER A 96 6.50 -1.07 2.34
CA SER A 96 5.42 -2.05 2.26
C SER A 96 5.43 -2.96 3.48
N LEU A 97 4.26 -3.29 3.96
CA LEU A 97 4.09 -4.20 5.09
C LEU A 97 3.81 -5.61 4.60
N ASP A 98 4.61 -6.53 5.07
CA ASP A 98 4.30 -7.95 4.96
C ASP A 98 3.59 -8.37 6.24
N GLU A 99 2.30 -8.57 6.14
CA GLU A 99 1.46 -8.91 7.29
C GLU A 99 1.71 -10.33 7.82
N GLU A 100 2.22 -11.21 6.98
CA GLU A 100 2.51 -12.58 7.41
C GLU A 100 3.70 -12.64 8.37
N SER A 101 4.69 -11.84 8.10
CA SER A 101 5.90 -11.79 8.91
C SER A 101 5.95 -10.58 9.84
N MET A 102 4.97 -9.70 9.77
CA MET A 102 4.94 -8.42 10.48
C MET A 102 6.20 -7.61 10.24
N THR A 103 6.67 -7.64 9.01
CA THR A 103 7.91 -6.98 8.58
C THR A 103 7.62 -5.85 7.61
N ILE A 104 8.20 -4.70 7.87
CA ILE A 104 8.14 -3.57 6.95
C ILE A 104 9.37 -3.62 6.05
N HIS A 105 9.11 -3.68 4.75
CA HIS A 105 10.13 -3.50 3.73
C HIS A 105 10.39 -2.01 3.56
N VAL A 106 11.46 -1.56 4.13
CA VAL A 106 11.75 -0.14 4.26
C VAL A 106 12.24 0.44 2.94
N SER A 107 11.51 1.38 2.39
CA SER A 107 11.98 2.17 1.26
C SER A 107 12.67 3.45 1.71
N LYS A 108 12.12 4.08 2.76
CA LYS A 108 12.64 5.33 3.28
C LYS A 108 12.36 5.45 4.77
N ILE A 109 13.31 5.98 5.51
CA ILE A 109 13.14 6.38 6.91
C ILE A 109 13.44 7.86 7.03
N GLU A 110 12.57 8.58 7.70
CA GLU A 110 12.76 9.99 8.02
C GLU A 110 12.55 10.19 9.51
N GLU A 111 13.35 11.03 10.12
CA GLU A 111 13.12 11.40 11.50
C GLU A 111 11.83 12.21 11.60
N ALA A 112 10.92 11.76 12.43
CA ALA A 112 9.69 12.48 12.70
C ALA A 112 9.99 13.45 13.85
N GLU A 113 10.08 14.70 13.53
CA GLU A 113 10.18 15.72 14.56
C GLU A 113 8.83 15.85 15.26
N ALA A 114 8.89 15.74 16.52
CA ALA A 114 7.70 15.94 17.33
C ALA A 114 7.31 17.43 17.40
#